data_b035dbcbc72032fb4dfffc1780f5a527
#
_entry.id   b035dbcbc72032fb4dfffc1780f5a527
#
_cell.length_a   1.000
_cell.length_b   1.000
_cell.length_c   1.000
_cell.angle_alpha   90.00
_cell.angle_beta   90.00
_cell.angle_gamma   90.00
#
_symmetry.space_group_name_H-M   'P 1'
#
loop_
_entity.id
_entity.type
_entity.pdbx_description
1 polymer ?
#
loop_
_entity_poly.entity_id
_entity_poly.type
_entity_poly.pdbx_seq_one_letter_code
_entity_poly.pdbx_strand_id
1 'polypeptide(L)'
;MFTGIIQELGSVESVESSEEGARLRIAAKLADELSAGDSVAVNGACLTATSVEGRAFAADVMHQTLSLTTLGELEPGSPVNLELPLRPTDRLGGHVVQGHVDATATVSELVPDGFARRLRIDPPEGLLPYVVERGSIAIEGVSLTVAALEDLHVDVSLIPETLERTTLGSLEPGDLVNVECDVIARYVRRQLSAEPGLSPLREGAPSEARSNPFDEGQE
;
A
#
# COMPACT_ATOMS: atom_id res chain seq x y z
N MET A 1 -5.69 1.92 7.06
CA MET A 1 -4.33 2.46 6.89
C MET A 1 -3.36 1.51 7.55
N PHE A 2 -2.17 1.33 6.97
CA PHE A 2 -1.13 0.39 7.35
C PHE A 2 0.20 1.11 7.47
N THR A 3 1.24 0.38 7.87
CA THR A 3 2.60 0.93 8.06
C THR A 3 3.60 0.42 7.04
N GLY A 4 3.25 -0.67 6.34
CA GLY A 4 4.17 -1.43 5.49
C GLY A 4 5.16 -2.30 6.27
N ILE A 5 4.86 -2.59 7.52
CA ILE A 5 5.61 -3.56 8.33
C ILE A 5 4.82 -4.86 8.38
N ILE A 6 5.27 -5.84 7.62
CA ILE A 6 4.59 -7.14 7.54
C ILE A 6 4.61 -7.84 8.89
N GLN A 7 3.44 -8.28 9.33
CA GLN A 7 3.26 -8.93 10.62
C GLN A 7 3.33 -10.46 10.51
N GLU A 8 2.87 -11.01 9.37
CA GLU A 8 2.85 -12.45 9.15
C GLU A 8 2.92 -12.78 7.66
N LEU A 9 3.55 -13.91 7.34
CA LEU A 9 3.37 -14.61 6.07
C LEU A 9 2.19 -15.59 6.22
N GLY A 10 1.09 -15.25 5.56
CA GLY A 10 -0.06 -16.15 5.42
C GLY A 10 0.07 -17.07 4.22
N SER A 11 -0.90 -17.94 4.04
CA SER A 11 -1.00 -18.84 2.89
C SER A 11 -2.43 -18.88 2.36
N VAL A 12 -2.59 -18.80 1.05
CA VAL A 12 -3.88 -18.97 0.40
C VAL A 12 -4.36 -20.41 0.54
N GLU A 13 -5.54 -20.64 1.14
CA GLU A 13 -6.16 -21.97 1.23
C GLU A 13 -7.00 -22.28 -0.01
N SER A 14 -7.77 -21.30 -0.50
CA SER A 14 -8.59 -21.44 -1.70
C SER A 14 -8.80 -20.12 -2.42
N VAL A 15 -9.05 -20.22 -3.71
CA VAL A 15 -9.45 -19.14 -4.62
C VAL A 15 -10.72 -19.60 -5.34
N GLU A 16 -11.82 -18.93 -5.07
CA GLU A 16 -13.13 -19.21 -5.69
C GLU A 16 -13.48 -18.06 -6.63
N SER A 17 -13.30 -18.29 -7.94
CA SER A 17 -13.62 -17.31 -8.97
C SER A 17 -15.14 -17.24 -9.24
N SER A 18 -15.65 -16.04 -9.50
CA SER A 18 -17.05 -15.77 -9.88
C SER A 18 -17.12 -14.73 -10.99
N GLU A 19 -18.34 -14.45 -11.48
CA GLU A 19 -18.58 -13.38 -12.45
C GLU A 19 -18.30 -11.96 -11.87
N GLU A 20 -18.27 -11.81 -10.56
CA GLU A 20 -18.10 -10.51 -9.87
C GLU A 20 -16.68 -10.28 -9.34
N GLY A 21 -15.84 -11.33 -9.36
CA GLY A 21 -14.47 -11.29 -8.83
C GLY A 21 -14.00 -12.64 -8.33
N ALA A 22 -13.26 -12.66 -7.22
CA ALA A 22 -12.83 -13.88 -6.56
C ALA A 22 -12.99 -13.78 -5.06
N ARG A 23 -13.27 -14.89 -4.40
CA ARG A 23 -13.16 -15.05 -2.94
C ARG A 23 -11.86 -15.73 -2.62
N LEU A 24 -11.02 -15.06 -1.86
CA LEU A 24 -9.78 -15.60 -1.31
C LEU A 24 -10.03 -16.08 0.11
N ARG A 25 -9.59 -17.30 0.44
CA ARG A 25 -9.49 -17.77 1.82
C ARG A 25 -8.02 -17.90 2.18
N ILE A 26 -7.62 -17.24 3.27
CA ILE A 26 -6.21 -17.10 3.66
C ILE A 26 -6.05 -17.62 5.09
N ALA A 27 -5.15 -18.58 5.28
CA ALA A 27 -4.73 -19.08 6.56
C ALA A 27 -3.66 -18.16 7.18
N ALA A 28 -3.91 -17.72 8.41
CA ALA A 28 -2.99 -16.86 9.15
C ALA A 28 -3.32 -16.87 10.64
N LYS A 29 -2.30 -16.74 11.48
CA LYS A 29 -2.50 -16.60 12.94
C LYS A 29 -3.16 -15.28 13.29
N LEU A 30 -2.82 -14.21 12.55
CA LEU A 30 -3.41 -12.89 12.76
C LEU A 30 -4.94 -12.87 12.53
N ALA A 31 -5.52 -13.92 11.93
CA ALA A 31 -6.97 -14.07 11.86
C ALA A 31 -7.63 -14.12 13.24
N ASP A 32 -6.89 -14.55 14.28
CA ASP A 32 -7.37 -14.54 15.68
C ASP A 32 -7.70 -13.10 16.17
N GLU A 33 -7.15 -12.06 15.51
CA GLU A 33 -7.37 -10.64 15.83
C GLU A 33 -8.37 -9.96 14.89
N LEU A 34 -8.84 -10.64 13.84
CA LEU A 34 -9.79 -10.12 12.87
C LEU A 34 -11.24 -10.41 13.24
N SER A 35 -12.11 -9.53 12.82
CA SER A 35 -13.57 -9.73 12.78
C SER A 35 -14.08 -9.50 11.37
N ALA A 36 -15.23 -10.08 11.03
CA ALA A 36 -15.88 -9.75 9.77
C ALA A 36 -16.17 -8.23 9.69
N GLY A 37 -15.77 -7.61 8.59
CA GLY A 37 -15.83 -6.17 8.37
C GLY A 37 -14.50 -5.45 8.60
N ASP A 38 -13.50 -6.09 9.21
CA ASP A 38 -12.18 -5.49 9.40
C ASP A 38 -11.39 -5.45 8.10
N SER A 39 -10.53 -4.42 7.98
CA SER A 39 -9.57 -4.35 6.89
C SER A 39 -8.33 -5.19 7.19
N VAL A 40 -7.71 -5.73 6.18
CA VAL A 40 -6.42 -6.42 6.22
C VAL A 40 -5.66 -6.14 4.93
N ALA A 41 -4.37 -5.84 5.01
CA ALA A 41 -3.54 -5.75 3.81
C ALA A 41 -3.03 -7.14 3.44
N VAL A 42 -3.23 -7.51 2.16
CA VAL A 42 -2.75 -8.75 1.56
C VAL A 42 -1.85 -8.37 0.38
N ASN A 43 -0.57 -8.67 0.46
CA ASN A 43 0.43 -8.22 -0.50
C ASN A 43 0.31 -6.72 -0.81
N GLY A 44 0.01 -5.90 0.20
CA GLY A 44 -0.19 -4.46 0.08
C GLY A 44 -1.56 -4.02 -0.43
N ALA A 45 -2.45 -4.92 -0.82
CA ALA A 45 -3.82 -4.56 -1.20
C ALA A 45 -4.75 -4.61 0.03
N CYS A 46 -5.46 -3.52 0.30
CA CYS A 46 -6.44 -3.45 1.38
C CYS A 46 -7.70 -4.23 1.01
N LEU A 47 -7.97 -5.30 1.73
CA LEU A 47 -9.17 -6.10 1.60
C LEU A 47 -10.01 -6.03 2.87
N THR A 48 -11.30 -6.35 2.75
CA THR A 48 -12.20 -6.49 3.90
C THR A 48 -12.44 -7.96 4.18
N ALA A 49 -12.17 -8.40 5.40
CA ALA A 49 -12.51 -9.75 5.84
C ALA A 49 -14.04 -9.92 5.85
N THR A 50 -14.55 -10.83 5.03
CA THR A 50 -16.00 -11.11 4.94
C THR A 50 -16.44 -12.19 5.93
N SER A 51 -15.53 -13.10 6.28
CA SER A 51 -15.71 -14.07 7.35
C SER A 51 -14.37 -14.42 7.99
N VAL A 52 -14.43 -14.84 9.25
CA VAL A 52 -13.27 -15.33 10.00
C VAL A 52 -13.66 -16.64 10.64
N GLU A 53 -12.94 -17.71 10.38
CA GLU A 53 -13.20 -19.07 10.92
C GLU A 53 -11.89 -19.75 11.30
N GLY A 54 -11.73 -20.00 12.60
CA GLY A 54 -10.48 -20.52 13.13
C GLY A 54 -9.32 -19.58 12.80
N ARG A 55 -8.22 -20.13 12.30
CA ARG A 55 -7.05 -19.35 11.86
C ARG A 55 -7.07 -19.05 10.35
N ALA A 56 -8.22 -18.71 9.82
CA ALA A 56 -8.37 -18.28 8.44
C ALA A 56 -9.44 -17.19 8.32
N PHE A 57 -9.27 -16.32 7.35
CA PHE A 57 -10.28 -15.37 6.95
C PHE A 57 -10.57 -15.47 5.46
N ALA A 58 -11.76 -15.04 5.05
CA ALA A 58 -12.10 -14.90 3.65
C ALA A 58 -12.25 -13.40 3.31
N ALA A 59 -11.90 -13.04 2.09
CA ALA A 59 -12.10 -11.71 1.55
C ALA A 59 -12.59 -11.80 0.10
N ASP A 60 -13.55 -10.96 -0.26
CA ASP A 60 -14.04 -10.85 -1.63
C ASP A 60 -13.22 -9.78 -2.36
N VAL A 61 -12.69 -10.12 -3.53
CA VAL A 61 -11.81 -9.27 -4.33
C VAL A 61 -12.48 -9.00 -5.68
N MET A 62 -12.72 -7.73 -5.96
CA MET A 62 -13.34 -7.30 -7.21
C MET A 62 -12.41 -7.50 -8.41
N HIS A 63 -12.97 -7.69 -9.61
CA HIS A 63 -12.20 -7.83 -10.86
C HIS A 63 -11.17 -6.71 -11.07
N GLN A 64 -11.51 -5.47 -10.74
CA GLN A 64 -10.58 -4.35 -10.87
C GLN A 64 -9.33 -4.56 -9.98
N THR A 65 -9.51 -5.00 -8.75
CA THR A 65 -8.38 -5.28 -7.84
C THR A 65 -7.56 -6.47 -8.35
N LEU A 66 -8.21 -7.55 -8.79
CA LEU A 66 -7.52 -8.70 -9.37
C LEU A 66 -6.69 -8.34 -10.60
N SER A 67 -7.19 -7.42 -11.45
CA SER A 67 -6.50 -7.00 -12.68
C SER A 67 -5.36 -6.01 -12.47
N LEU A 68 -5.38 -5.25 -11.35
CA LEU A 68 -4.39 -4.23 -11.03
C LEU A 68 -3.31 -4.71 -10.06
N THR A 69 -3.47 -5.91 -9.51
CA THR A 69 -2.60 -6.44 -8.45
C THR A 69 -2.17 -7.88 -8.74
N THR A 70 -1.13 -8.34 -8.04
CA THR A 70 -0.69 -9.74 -8.05
C THR A 70 -1.71 -10.71 -7.44
N LEU A 71 -2.78 -10.19 -6.81
CA LEU A 71 -3.84 -11.03 -6.21
C LEU A 71 -4.58 -11.89 -7.25
N GLY A 72 -4.59 -11.44 -8.53
CA GLY A 72 -5.20 -12.21 -9.62
C GLY A 72 -4.43 -13.47 -10.01
N GLU A 73 -3.16 -13.59 -9.59
CA GLU A 73 -2.28 -14.73 -9.90
C GLU A 73 -2.15 -15.71 -8.71
N LEU A 74 -2.83 -15.43 -7.59
CA LEU A 74 -2.75 -16.28 -6.39
C LEU A 74 -3.45 -17.62 -6.62
N GLU A 75 -2.79 -18.69 -6.17
CA GLU A 75 -3.28 -20.05 -6.19
C GLU A 75 -3.28 -20.65 -4.77
N PRO A 76 -4.00 -21.75 -4.50
CA PRO A 76 -3.88 -22.46 -3.23
C PRO A 76 -2.43 -22.83 -2.93
N GLY A 77 -1.93 -22.45 -1.74
CA GLY A 77 -0.55 -22.60 -1.32
C GLY A 77 0.33 -21.38 -1.53
N SER A 78 -0.12 -20.36 -2.29
CA SER A 78 0.64 -19.11 -2.47
C SER A 78 0.87 -18.42 -1.12
N PRO A 79 2.12 -18.02 -0.80
CA PRO A 79 2.40 -17.18 0.37
C PRO A 79 1.93 -15.75 0.12
N VAL A 80 1.47 -15.07 1.16
CA VAL A 80 1.04 -13.67 1.10
C VAL A 80 1.55 -12.89 2.32
N ASN A 81 1.99 -11.66 2.09
CA ASN A 81 2.33 -10.71 3.14
C ASN A 81 1.05 -10.17 3.78
N LEU A 82 0.98 -10.18 5.10
CA LEU A 82 -0.20 -9.74 5.84
C LEU A 82 0.16 -8.66 6.86
N GLU A 83 -0.70 -7.63 6.92
CA GLU A 83 -0.64 -6.58 7.92
C GLU A 83 -2.06 -6.18 8.35
N LEU A 84 -2.29 -6.07 9.67
CA LEU A 84 -3.51 -5.51 10.25
C LEU A 84 -3.49 -3.98 10.20
N PRO A 85 -4.66 -3.31 10.18
CA PRO A 85 -4.71 -1.87 10.19
C PRO A 85 -4.09 -1.28 11.47
N LEU A 86 -3.34 -0.19 11.30
CA LEU A 86 -2.69 0.55 12.38
C LEU A 86 -3.72 1.03 13.41
N ARG A 87 -3.54 0.70 14.67
CA ARG A 87 -4.31 1.24 15.81
C ARG A 87 -3.77 2.62 16.20
N PRO A 88 -4.58 3.52 16.78
CA PRO A 88 -4.10 4.85 17.20
C PRO A 88 -2.95 4.84 18.21
N THR A 89 -2.74 3.74 18.91
CA THR A 89 -1.67 3.54 19.90
C THR A 89 -0.40 2.93 19.33
N ASP A 90 -0.44 2.44 18.10
CA ASP A 90 0.66 1.72 17.48
C ASP A 90 1.72 2.71 16.95
N ARG A 91 2.93 2.20 16.76
CA ARG A 91 4.02 2.98 16.16
C ARG A 91 3.94 2.90 14.65
N LEU A 92 4.09 4.03 13.97
CA LEU A 92 4.30 4.07 12.53
C LEU A 92 5.77 3.70 12.25
N GLY A 93 6.05 2.39 12.10
CA GLY A 93 7.40 1.89 11.90
C GLY A 93 7.96 2.06 10.48
N GLY A 94 7.07 2.18 9.48
CA GLY A 94 7.40 2.45 8.09
C GLY A 94 6.89 3.83 7.65
N HIS A 95 6.00 3.86 6.64
CA HIS A 95 5.35 5.08 6.19
C HIS A 95 3.81 4.89 6.15
N VAL A 96 3.07 5.91 5.74
CA VAL A 96 1.61 5.81 5.60
C VAL A 96 1.27 5.01 4.34
N VAL A 97 0.92 3.73 4.52
CA VAL A 97 0.46 2.84 3.46
C VAL A 97 -1.06 2.75 3.53
N GLN A 98 -1.74 2.97 2.41
CA GLN A 98 -3.20 2.93 2.35
C GLN A 98 -3.74 1.53 2.03
N GLY A 99 -2.94 0.72 1.37
CA GLY A 99 -3.36 -0.54 0.76
C GLY A 99 -4.02 -0.31 -0.60
N HIS A 100 -3.71 0.81 -1.24
CA HIS A 100 -4.23 1.18 -2.55
C HIS A 100 -3.12 1.03 -3.59
N VAL A 101 -2.92 -0.20 -4.02
CA VAL A 101 -1.92 -0.54 -5.04
C VAL A 101 -2.12 0.33 -6.28
N ASP A 102 -1.06 1.00 -6.70
CA ASP A 102 -1.08 1.87 -7.88
C ASP A 102 -0.95 1.09 -9.18
N ALA A 103 -0.07 0.08 -9.18
CA ALA A 103 0.19 -0.81 -10.31
C ALA A 103 1.01 -2.01 -9.87
N THR A 104 1.19 -2.97 -10.77
CA THR A 104 2.23 -3.99 -10.66
C THR A 104 3.50 -3.50 -11.36
N ALA A 105 4.67 -3.94 -10.87
CA ALA A 105 5.97 -3.78 -11.50
C ALA A 105 6.62 -5.12 -11.72
N THR A 106 7.48 -5.22 -12.73
CA THR A 106 8.25 -6.45 -13.00
C THR A 106 9.57 -6.41 -12.23
N VAL A 107 9.91 -7.50 -11.56
CA VAL A 107 11.24 -7.70 -10.99
C VAL A 107 12.23 -7.91 -12.14
N SER A 108 13.16 -6.99 -12.32
CA SER A 108 14.21 -7.14 -13.34
C SER A 108 15.51 -7.72 -12.78
N GLU A 109 15.78 -7.50 -11.49
CA GLU A 109 17.01 -7.99 -10.86
C GLU A 109 16.82 -8.22 -9.36
N LEU A 110 17.40 -9.30 -8.83
CA LEU A 110 17.53 -9.52 -7.39
C LEU A 110 18.92 -10.11 -7.10
N VAL A 111 19.87 -9.27 -6.76
CA VAL A 111 21.29 -9.65 -6.63
C VAL A 111 21.83 -9.39 -5.22
N PRO A 112 22.85 -10.16 -4.79
CA PRO A 112 23.53 -9.91 -3.52
C PRO A 112 24.16 -8.51 -3.48
N ASP A 113 24.04 -7.82 -2.33
CA ASP A 113 24.66 -6.54 -2.04
C ASP A 113 25.13 -6.51 -0.57
N GLY A 114 26.33 -7.01 -0.33
CA GLY A 114 26.87 -7.21 1.02
C GLY A 114 26.05 -8.22 1.82
N PHE A 115 25.50 -7.81 2.96
CA PHE A 115 24.58 -8.62 3.77
C PHE A 115 23.11 -8.54 3.31
N ALA A 116 22.83 -7.61 2.40
CA ALA A 116 21.50 -7.36 1.83
C ALA A 116 21.38 -7.96 0.43
N ARG A 117 20.21 -7.82 -0.19
CA ARG A 117 19.99 -8.03 -1.63
C ARG A 117 19.41 -6.75 -2.22
N ARG A 118 19.93 -6.34 -3.37
CA ARG A 118 19.34 -5.26 -4.15
C ARG A 118 18.25 -5.85 -5.03
N LEU A 119 17.05 -5.32 -4.86
CA LEU A 119 15.90 -5.59 -5.70
C LEU A 119 15.73 -4.42 -6.66
N ARG A 120 15.71 -4.71 -7.95
CA ARG A 120 15.38 -3.78 -9.03
C ARG A 120 14.02 -4.16 -9.60
N ILE A 121 13.13 -3.16 -9.67
CA ILE A 121 11.82 -3.30 -10.28
C ILE A 121 11.64 -2.28 -11.41
N ASP A 122 10.81 -2.64 -12.38
CA ASP A 122 10.45 -1.83 -13.54
C ASP A 122 8.96 -1.47 -13.45
N PRO A 123 8.62 -0.38 -12.74
CA PRO A 123 7.23 0.06 -12.67
C PRO A 123 6.79 0.71 -14.00
N PRO A 124 5.48 0.79 -14.26
CA PRO A 124 4.98 1.56 -15.41
C PRO A 124 5.48 3.02 -15.36
N GLU A 125 5.81 3.60 -16.53
CA GLU A 125 6.34 4.98 -16.65
C GLU A 125 5.48 6.02 -15.92
N GLY A 126 4.15 5.84 -15.88
CA GLY A 126 3.22 6.73 -15.19
C GLY A 126 3.41 6.78 -13.67
N LEU A 127 4.11 5.79 -13.08
CA LEU A 127 4.36 5.72 -11.64
C LEU A 127 5.63 6.48 -11.22
N LEU A 128 6.65 6.51 -12.08
CA LEU A 128 7.96 7.11 -11.81
C LEU A 128 7.90 8.56 -11.27
N PRO A 129 6.99 9.44 -11.77
CA PRO A 129 6.87 10.78 -11.22
C PRO A 129 6.47 10.90 -9.75
N TYR A 130 6.01 9.80 -9.14
CA TYR A 130 5.63 9.73 -7.72
C TYR A 130 6.69 9.04 -6.87
N VAL A 131 7.71 8.46 -7.49
CA VAL A 131 8.84 7.83 -6.79
C VAL A 131 9.91 8.88 -6.52
N VAL A 132 10.42 8.92 -5.30
CA VAL A 132 11.45 9.88 -4.88
C VAL A 132 12.65 9.11 -4.36
N GLU A 133 13.84 9.40 -4.88
CA GLU A 133 15.09 8.84 -4.35
C GLU A 133 15.24 9.14 -2.86
N ARG A 134 15.54 8.15 -2.06
CA ARG A 134 15.57 8.16 -0.59
C ARG A 134 14.19 8.39 0.06
N GLY A 135 13.13 8.42 -0.73
CA GLY A 135 11.75 8.41 -0.26
C GLY A 135 11.27 7.00 0.08
N SER A 136 10.02 6.90 0.49
CA SER A 136 9.36 5.63 0.78
C SER A 136 8.59 5.11 -0.42
N ILE A 137 8.53 3.79 -0.55
CA ILE A 137 7.70 3.05 -1.50
C ILE A 137 7.24 1.76 -0.82
N ALA A 138 6.03 1.31 -1.10
CA ALA A 138 5.58 -0.01 -0.66
C ALA A 138 5.64 -1.00 -1.83
N ILE A 139 6.34 -2.13 -1.63
CA ILE A 139 6.42 -3.24 -2.59
C ILE A 139 5.88 -4.49 -1.91
N GLU A 140 4.86 -5.13 -2.49
CA GLU A 140 4.13 -6.25 -1.85
C GLU A 140 3.68 -5.92 -0.41
N GLY A 141 3.32 -4.64 -0.18
CA GLY A 141 2.95 -4.11 1.12
C GLY A 141 4.12 -3.81 2.07
N VAL A 142 5.35 -4.09 1.68
CA VAL A 142 6.55 -3.83 2.50
C VAL A 142 7.01 -2.40 2.31
N SER A 143 7.12 -1.62 3.39
CA SER A 143 7.69 -0.27 3.39
C SER A 143 9.20 -0.32 3.19
N LEU A 144 9.67 0.27 2.11
CA LEU A 144 11.08 0.27 1.71
C LEU A 144 11.54 1.69 1.39
N THR A 145 12.85 1.89 1.46
CA THR A 145 13.48 3.13 1.02
C THR A 145 14.01 2.95 -0.39
N VAL A 146 13.69 3.88 -1.28
CA VAL A 146 14.24 3.95 -2.64
C VAL A 146 15.75 4.23 -2.55
N ALA A 147 16.57 3.26 -2.91
CA ALA A 147 18.03 3.38 -2.87
C ALA A 147 18.56 4.14 -4.09
N ALA A 148 17.99 3.89 -5.27
CA ALA A 148 18.28 4.60 -6.50
C ALA A 148 17.03 4.67 -7.38
N LEU A 149 16.95 5.71 -8.19
CA LEU A 149 15.96 5.90 -9.23
C LEU A 149 16.71 6.21 -10.53
N GLU A 150 16.68 5.26 -11.48
CA GLU A 150 17.38 5.37 -12.76
C GLU A 150 16.37 5.22 -13.88
N ASP A 151 16.29 6.19 -14.80
CA ASP A 151 15.40 6.23 -15.96
C ASP A 151 14.05 5.54 -15.79
N LEU A 152 14.02 4.20 -15.90
CA LEU A 152 12.82 3.35 -15.80
C LEU A 152 12.85 2.35 -14.65
N HIS A 153 13.89 2.40 -13.81
CA HIS A 153 14.12 1.42 -12.76
C HIS A 153 14.10 2.03 -11.36
N VAL A 154 13.57 1.27 -10.41
CA VAL A 154 13.59 1.61 -8.98
C VAL A 154 14.37 0.52 -8.25
N ASP A 155 15.43 0.91 -7.56
CA ASP A 155 16.23 0.01 -6.73
C ASP A 155 15.88 0.20 -5.26
N VAL A 156 15.72 -0.91 -4.55
CA VAL A 156 15.59 -0.96 -3.09
C VAL A 156 16.57 -1.98 -2.51
N SER A 157 16.98 -1.78 -1.26
CA SER A 157 17.85 -2.71 -0.55
C SER A 157 17.05 -3.52 0.46
N LEU A 158 17.07 -4.85 0.32
CA LEU A 158 16.36 -5.79 1.20
C LEU A 158 17.32 -6.36 2.24
N ILE A 159 17.12 -6.01 3.50
CA ILE A 159 17.88 -6.57 4.62
C ILE A 159 17.45 -8.02 4.93
N PRO A 160 18.27 -8.83 5.61
CA PRO A 160 17.96 -10.23 5.90
C PRO A 160 16.59 -10.43 6.56
N GLU A 161 16.22 -9.60 7.52
CA GLU A 161 14.91 -9.65 8.20
C GLU A 161 13.74 -9.53 7.21
N THR A 162 13.86 -8.62 6.22
CA THR A 162 12.83 -8.45 5.19
C THR A 162 12.74 -9.68 4.28
N LEU A 163 13.90 -10.24 3.89
CA LEU A 163 13.95 -11.43 3.06
C LEU A 163 13.36 -12.66 3.74
N GLU A 164 13.55 -12.80 5.06
CA GLU A 164 13.06 -13.94 5.83
C GLU A 164 11.57 -13.85 6.17
N ARG A 165 11.06 -12.62 6.37
CA ARG A 165 9.70 -12.40 6.89
C ARG A 165 8.68 -12.01 5.85
N THR A 166 9.08 -11.86 4.59
CA THR A 166 8.18 -11.42 3.53
C THR A 166 8.32 -12.26 2.27
N THR A 167 7.37 -12.17 1.37
CA THR A 167 7.41 -12.81 0.04
C THR A 167 8.58 -12.31 -0.80
N LEU A 168 9.17 -11.15 -0.48
CA LEU A 168 10.27 -10.57 -1.25
C LEU A 168 11.53 -11.44 -1.27
N GLY A 169 11.69 -12.32 -0.29
CA GLY A 169 12.84 -13.25 -0.23
C GLY A 169 12.84 -14.33 -1.31
N SER A 170 11.68 -14.67 -1.85
CA SER A 170 11.49 -15.73 -2.86
C SER A 170 11.33 -15.21 -4.28
N LEU A 171 11.42 -13.89 -4.50
CA LEU A 171 11.26 -13.28 -5.82
C LEU A 171 12.38 -13.70 -6.77
N GLU A 172 12.01 -13.84 -8.03
CA GLU A 172 12.92 -14.09 -9.16
C GLU A 172 12.71 -13.03 -10.26
N PRO A 173 13.72 -12.77 -11.11
CA PRO A 173 13.52 -11.91 -12.27
C PRO A 173 12.39 -12.41 -13.17
N GLY A 174 11.47 -11.52 -13.51
CA GLY A 174 10.24 -11.80 -14.26
C GLY A 174 8.99 -11.83 -13.40
N ASP A 175 9.10 -11.97 -12.09
CA ASP A 175 7.95 -11.91 -11.19
C ASP A 175 7.30 -10.53 -11.18
N LEU A 176 6.00 -10.49 -10.93
CA LEU A 176 5.25 -9.26 -10.70
C LEU A 176 5.19 -8.97 -9.20
N VAL A 177 5.24 -7.69 -8.86
CA VAL A 177 5.05 -7.19 -7.49
C VAL A 177 4.08 -6.01 -7.46
N ASN A 178 3.25 -5.93 -6.44
CA ASN A 178 2.39 -4.77 -6.19
C ASN A 178 3.23 -3.58 -5.74
N VAL A 179 2.93 -2.41 -6.28
CA VAL A 179 3.59 -1.15 -5.90
C VAL A 179 2.56 -0.12 -5.48
N GLU A 180 2.79 0.50 -4.32
CA GLU A 180 2.08 1.69 -3.85
C GLU A 180 3.10 2.80 -3.59
N CYS A 181 2.93 3.95 -4.25
CA CYS A 181 3.73 5.13 -4.01
C CYS A 181 3.31 5.82 -2.71
N ASP A 182 4.25 6.52 -2.07
CA ASP A 182 3.93 7.33 -0.89
C ASP A 182 2.80 8.31 -1.22
N VAL A 183 1.73 8.25 -0.44
CA VAL A 183 0.53 9.10 -0.61
C VAL A 183 0.88 10.59 -0.58
N ILE A 184 1.93 11.01 0.14
CA ILE A 184 2.40 12.40 0.19
C ILE A 184 2.91 12.82 -1.19
N ALA A 185 3.68 11.97 -1.88
CA ALA A 185 4.17 12.26 -3.22
C ALA A 185 3.01 12.47 -4.22
N ARG A 186 1.92 11.69 -4.08
CA ARG A 186 0.71 11.82 -4.91
C ARG A 186 0.02 13.17 -4.70
N TYR A 187 -0.15 13.61 -3.46
CA TYR A 187 -0.75 14.91 -3.17
C TYR A 187 0.13 16.07 -3.63
N VAL A 188 1.43 16.01 -3.37
CA VAL A 188 2.40 17.04 -3.81
C VAL A 188 2.36 17.14 -5.35
N ARG A 189 2.44 16.01 -6.05
CA ARG A 189 2.38 15.98 -7.51
C ARG A 189 1.08 16.58 -8.04
N ARG A 190 -0.06 16.25 -7.44
CA ARG A 190 -1.37 16.80 -7.82
C ARG A 190 -1.41 18.31 -7.68
N GLN A 191 -0.83 18.87 -6.61
CA GLN A 191 -0.77 20.31 -6.39
C GLN A 191 0.13 21.01 -7.43
N LEU A 192 1.28 20.42 -7.75
CA LEU A 192 2.20 20.97 -8.75
C LEU A 192 1.66 20.88 -10.18
N SER A 193 0.79 19.91 -10.46
CA SER A 193 0.16 19.70 -11.77
C SER A 193 -1.16 20.45 -11.92
N ALA A 194 -1.68 21.08 -10.87
CA ALA A 194 -2.85 21.94 -10.95
C ALA A 194 -2.48 23.19 -11.77
N GLU A 195 -3.21 23.43 -12.88
CA GLU A 195 -2.99 24.61 -13.71
C GLU A 195 -3.06 25.91 -12.87
N PRO A 196 -2.30 26.97 -13.28
CA PRO A 196 -2.33 28.27 -12.61
C PRO A 196 -3.69 28.95 -12.82
N GLY A 197 -4.68 28.58 -12.03
CA GLY A 197 -6.06 29.08 -12.06
C GLY A 197 -6.88 28.65 -10.86
N LEU A 198 -6.51 27.58 -10.17
CA LEU A 198 -7.03 27.25 -8.84
C LEU A 198 -6.07 27.85 -7.81
N SER A 199 -6.36 29.10 -7.43
CA SER A 199 -5.68 29.75 -6.31
C SER A 199 -5.64 28.79 -5.11
N PRO A 200 -4.47 28.53 -4.47
CA PRO A 200 -4.48 27.91 -3.16
C PRO A 200 -5.45 28.69 -2.29
N LEU A 201 -6.21 27.98 -1.46
CA LEU A 201 -7.18 28.53 -0.50
C LEU A 201 -6.77 29.96 -0.11
N ARG A 202 -7.54 30.96 -0.55
CA ARG A 202 -7.24 32.36 -0.23
C ARG A 202 -6.95 32.41 1.25
N GLU A 203 -5.74 32.78 1.62
CA GLU A 203 -5.47 33.30 2.97
C GLU A 203 -6.57 34.29 3.26
N GLY A 204 -7.28 34.08 4.37
CA GLY A 204 -8.51 34.76 4.70
C GLY A 204 -8.38 36.24 4.49
N ALA A 205 -9.24 36.82 3.64
CA ALA A 205 -9.47 38.24 3.66
C ALA A 205 -9.77 38.62 5.11
N PRO A 206 -9.17 39.71 5.64
CA PRO A 206 -9.48 40.15 7.01
C PRO A 206 -11.00 40.27 7.11
N SER A 207 -11.58 39.63 8.11
CA SER A 207 -13.01 39.70 8.39
C SER A 207 -13.40 41.18 8.52
N GLU A 208 -14.10 41.73 7.54
CA GLU A 208 -14.87 42.95 7.77
C GLU A 208 -15.74 42.67 8.99
N ALA A 209 -15.54 43.46 10.01
CA ALA A 209 -16.25 43.41 11.26
C ALA A 209 -17.75 43.39 10.98
N ARG A 210 -18.40 42.23 11.18
CA ARG A 210 -19.86 42.16 11.21
C ARG A 210 -20.30 43.02 12.40
N SER A 211 -20.96 44.14 12.09
CA SER A 211 -21.68 44.92 13.09
C SER A 211 -22.64 43.98 13.82
N ASN A 212 -22.51 43.98 15.14
CA ASN A 212 -23.40 43.23 16.04
C ASN A 212 -24.83 43.79 15.95
N PRO A 213 -25.84 43.02 15.56
CA PRO A 213 -27.22 43.53 15.43
C PRO A 213 -27.93 43.77 16.78
N PHE A 214 -27.22 43.69 17.90
CA PHE A 214 -27.79 43.86 19.25
C PHE A 214 -27.35 45.15 19.98
N ASP A 215 -26.76 46.13 19.26
CA ASP A 215 -26.32 47.38 19.86
C ASP A 215 -27.28 48.56 19.60
N GLU A 216 -28.58 48.29 19.50
CA GLU A 216 -29.60 49.34 19.57
C GLU A 216 -30.52 49.13 20.78
N GLY A 217 -30.35 50.02 21.78
CA GLY A 217 -31.40 50.22 22.75
C GLY A 217 -30.94 50.39 24.20
N GLN A 218 -30.43 51.56 24.53
CA GLN A 218 -30.68 52.20 25.84
C GLN A 218 -30.43 53.71 25.74
N GLU A 219 -31.51 54.44 25.50
CA GLU A 219 -31.81 55.73 26.13
C GLU A 219 -33.29 55.78 26.45
#